data_3ff3fb87f4a2aea098744ab71ff57241
#
_entry.id   3ff3fb87f4a2aea098744ab71ff57241
#
_cell.length_a   1.000
_cell.length_b   1.000
_cell.length_c   1.000
_cell.angle_alpha   90.00
_cell.angle_beta   90.00
_cell.angle_gamma   90.00
#
_symmetry.space_group_name_H-M   'P 1'
#
loop_
_entity.id
_entity.type
_entity.pdbx_description
1 polymer ?
#
loop_
_entity_poly.entity_id
_entity_poly.type
_entity_poly.pdbx_seq_one_letter_code
_entity_poly.pdbx_strand_id
1 'polypeptide(L)'
;MLDILRKGQRWMTGLFVLGIGGVMVFFIGLGAPLQGSSPDTLVRVGPYQFGIAEFERVRGQRESQYQEALGEGFDATALRGTLDDITVRTLMDRAILAIEAESLGLTVSREEIERAILAGGGFRDAGGRFDREAFENFTQYEYGNERNFLTDQTMIQLASKMLRLLNGFSQVSEAEAREVARRRSTELRIAYVVLDPSQQQAPVEIDEALVAGFLATRESEARALYAEHLDRYDAPERVHARHVLLRVEPGATPEREQEVRAAAEALLEEIRGGADFAEVAERASDDPGSRAQGGDLGFFERGKMVPSFEAVAFELEPGQVSEVVRSEFGFHIIRVESHQQAENRPFETVKEDLARGALASEAADTAIRALAETLAAGIREGRSLEQVARDQGLTLERSGWLRRRPDGFVPGLGAAQDLIATAFTLSAGDSSDRIFEAGEKLALVQVLETRQPDAEAVEARIEETREELLNEKRRAQTEAWIEARRTQLLASGELAVNREAIRGQR
;
A
#
# COMPACT_ATOMS: atom_id res chain seq x y z
N MET A 1 15.14 6.55 5.72
CA MET A 1 13.86 7.28 5.69
C MET A 1 12.89 6.74 4.63
N LEU A 2 13.36 6.25 3.48
CA LEU A 2 12.51 5.62 2.43
C LEU A 2 12.04 4.19 2.77
N ASP A 3 12.75 3.45 3.61
CA ASP A 3 12.36 2.08 4.00
C ASP A 3 11.20 2.03 5.00
N ILE A 4 11.03 3.07 5.81
CA ILE A 4 9.87 3.20 6.72
C ILE A 4 8.58 3.44 5.92
N LEU A 5 8.66 4.21 4.83
CA LEU A 5 7.53 4.42 3.91
C LEU A 5 7.16 3.14 3.14
N ARG A 6 8.15 2.31 2.78
CA ARG A 6 7.91 1.02 2.10
C ARG A 6 7.27 -0.03 3.01
N LYS A 7 7.65 -0.10 4.30
CA LYS A 7 7.00 -1.01 5.28
C LYS A 7 5.59 -0.55 5.62
N GLY A 8 5.35 0.75 5.81
CA GLY A 8 4.03 1.32 6.05
C GLY A 8 3.06 1.13 4.88
N GLN A 9 3.56 1.19 3.64
CA GLN A 9 2.75 1.00 2.44
C GLN A 9 2.22 -0.44 2.31
N ARG A 10 3.03 -1.44 2.66
CA ARG A 10 2.61 -2.85 2.67
C ARG A 10 1.56 -3.15 3.75
N TRP A 11 1.66 -2.52 4.90
CA TRP A 11 0.70 -2.69 6.00
C TRP A 11 -0.62 -1.94 5.72
N MET A 12 -0.55 -0.71 5.17
CA MET A 12 -1.73 0.04 4.71
C MET A 12 -2.46 -0.68 3.57
N THR A 13 -1.73 -1.26 2.63
CA THR A 13 -2.34 -2.07 1.56
C THR A 13 -2.97 -3.34 2.13
N GLY A 14 -2.36 -3.98 3.14
CA GLY A 14 -2.92 -5.11 3.85
C GLY A 14 -4.19 -4.76 4.63
N LEU A 15 -4.24 -3.62 5.32
CA LEU A 15 -5.41 -3.13 6.06
C LEU A 15 -6.54 -2.68 5.12
N PHE A 16 -6.19 -2.07 3.99
CA PHE A 16 -7.16 -1.69 2.94
C PHE A 16 -7.77 -2.94 2.28
N VAL A 17 -6.95 -3.95 2.01
CA VAL A 17 -7.39 -5.25 1.48
C VAL A 17 -8.19 -6.05 2.52
N LEU A 18 -7.80 -6.04 3.80
CA LEU A 18 -8.53 -6.71 4.90
C LEU A 18 -9.80 -5.95 5.28
N GLY A 19 -9.79 -4.61 5.31
CA GLY A 19 -10.98 -3.80 5.61
C GLY A 19 -12.05 -3.90 4.52
N ILE A 20 -11.67 -3.87 3.25
CA ILE A 20 -12.59 -4.06 2.12
C ILE A 20 -12.90 -5.55 1.92
N GLY A 21 -11.91 -6.44 2.06
CA GLY A 21 -12.09 -7.89 1.91
C GLY A 21 -12.87 -8.54 3.05
N GLY A 22 -12.69 -8.09 4.29
CA GLY A 22 -13.37 -8.65 5.47
C GLY A 22 -14.87 -8.36 5.48
N VAL A 23 -15.30 -7.18 5.04
CA VAL A 23 -16.71 -6.85 4.85
C VAL A 23 -17.31 -7.62 3.67
N MET A 24 -16.51 -7.95 2.64
CA MET A 24 -16.97 -8.72 1.47
C MET A 24 -17.16 -10.22 1.74
N VAL A 25 -16.38 -10.83 2.63
CA VAL A 25 -16.50 -12.28 2.89
C VAL A 25 -17.74 -12.63 3.69
N PHE A 26 -18.29 -11.70 4.49
CA PHE A 26 -19.50 -11.96 5.28
C PHE A 26 -20.82 -11.74 4.53
N PHE A 27 -20.81 -11.03 3.38
CA PHE A 27 -22.04 -10.69 2.64
C PHE A 27 -22.26 -11.43 1.32
N ILE A 28 -21.32 -12.28 0.87
CA ILE A 28 -21.58 -13.12 -0.30
C ILE A 28 -21.92 -14.52 0.19
N GLY A 29 -23.21 -14.71 0.43
CA GLY A 29 -23.80 -16.00 0.78
C GLY A 29 -23.30 -17.12 -0.14
N LEU A 30 -23.12 -18.29 0.44
CA LEU A 30 -22.84 -19.57 -0.20
C LEU A 30 -23.53 -19.64 -1.57
N GLY A 31 -22.75 -19.80 -2.64
CA GLY A 31 -23.22 -19.76 -4.01
C GLY A 31 -24.46 -20.63 -4.23
N ALA A 32 -25.57 -19.99 -4.58
CA ALA A 32 -26.68 -20.72 -5.15
C ALA A 32 -26.18 -21.40 -6.44
N PRO A 33 -26.42 -22.70 -6.65
CA PRO A 33 -26.02 -23.39 -7.86
C PRO A 33 -26.67 -22.70 -9.06
N LEU A 34 -25.89 -22.48 -10.13
CA LEU A 34 -26.35 -21.88 -11.40
C LEU A 34 -27.34 -22.84 -12.10
N GLN A 35 -28.56 -23.01 -11.55
CA GLN A 35 -29.59 -23.81 -12.21
C GLN A 35 -30.09 -23.08 -13.46
N GLY A 36 -29.90 -23.69 -14.62
CA GLY A 36 -30.38 -23.18 -15.91
C GLY A 36 -29.44 -22.28 -16.70
N SER A 37 -28.17 -22.16 -16.30
CA SER A 37 -27.10 -21.49 -17.07
C SER A 37 -26.27 -22.49 -17.86
N SER A 38 -25.58 -22.01 -18.92
CA SER A 38 -24.61 -22.80 -19.65
C SER A 38 -23.41 -23.16 -18.72
N PRO A 39 -22.71 -24.30 -18.94
CA PRO A 39 -21.56 -24.68 -18.13
C PRO A 39 -20.46 -23.62 -18.06
N ASP A 40 -20.38 -22.76 -19.05
CA ASP A 40 -19.34 -21.71 -19.19
C ASP A 40 -19.74 -20.36 -18.58
N THR A 41 -20.91 -20.27 -17.93
CA THR A 41 -21.37 -19.01 -17.34
C THR A 41 -20.63 -18.73 -16.03
N LEU A 42 -19.88 -17.63 -15.98
CA LEU A 42 -19.17 -17.15 -14.78
C LEU A 42 -20.00 -16.21 -13.91
N VAL A 43 -20.77 -15.32 -14.55
CA VAL A 43 -21.63 -14.36 -13.87
C VAL A 43 -22.99 -14.35 -14.55
N ARG A 44 -24.07 -14.43 -13.76
CA ARG A 44 -25.45 -14.28 -14.22
C ARG A 44 -26.14 -13.17 -13.44
N VAL A 45 -26.80 -12.26 -14.16
CA VAL A 45 -27.58 -11.17 -13.56
C VAL A 45 -28.91 -11.06 -14.37
N GLY A 46 -30.00 -11.58 -13.83
CA GLY A 46 -31.26 -11.65 -14.53
C GLY A 46 -31.13 -12.38 -15.89
N PRO A 47 -31.47 -11.72 -17.01
CA PRO A 47 -31.35 -12.28 -18.35
C PRO A 47 -29.90 -12.27 -18.89
N TYR A 48 -29.02 -11.47 -18.30
CA TYR A 48 -27.63 -11.36 -18.76
C TYR A 48 -26.77 -12.47 -18.20
N GLN A 49 -25.98 -13.11 -19.07
CA GLN A 49 -25.05 -14.19 -18.74
C GLN A 49 -23.69 -13.86 -19.35
N PHE A 50 -22.65 -13.88 -18.54
CA PHE A 50 -21.28 -13.58 -18.93
C PHE A 50 -20.42 -14.84 -18.80
N GLY A 51 -19.82 -15.24 -19.90
CA GLY A 51 -18.91 -16.37 -19.99
C GLY A 51 -17.46 -15.96 -19.83
N ILE A 52 -16.58 -16.91 -20.12
CA ILE A 52 -15.12 -16.73 -20.02
C ILE A 52 -14.64 -15.61 -20.95
N ALA A 53 -15.12 -15.57 -22.18
CA ALA A 53 -14.66 -14.60 -23.19
C ALA A 53 -14.96 -13.14 -22.77
N GLU A 54 -16.19 -12.87 -22.28
CA GLU A 54 -16.56 -11.54 -21.79
C GLU A 54 -15.76 -11.16 -20.55
N PHE A 55 -15.57 -12.12 -19.64
CA PHE A 55 -14.80 -11.90 -18.42
C PHE A 55 -13.35 -11.53 -18.75
N GLU A 56 -12.67 -12.29 -19.60
CA GLU A 56 -11.28 -12.05 -20.00
C GLU A 56 -11.13 -10.70 -20.72
N ARG A 57 -12.07 -10.35 -21.61
CA ARG A 57 -12.06 -9.06 -22.30
C ARG A 57 -12.15 -7.89 -21.33
N VAL A 58 -13.08 -7.94 -20.37
CA VAL A 58 -13.24 -6.86 -19.37
C VAL A 58 -12.05 -6.83 -18.41
N ARG A 59 -11.52 -8.00 -18.03
CA ARG A 59 -10.30 -8.09 -17.21
C ARG A 59 -9.11 -7.45 -17.90
N GLY A 60 -8.86 -7.79 -19.17
CA GLY A 60 -7.76 -7.21 -19.96
C GLY A 60 -7.87 -5.69 -20.11
N GLN A 61 -9.08 -5.14 -20.28
CA GLN A 61 -9.29 -3.71 -20.29
C GLN A 61 -8.93 -3.06 -18.94
N ARG A 62 -9.29 -3.70 -17.83
CA ARG A 62 -8.93 -3.21 -16.49
C ARG A 62 -7.44 -3.31 -16.24
N GLU A 63 -6.83 -4.42 -16.62
CA GLU A 63 -5.38 -4.63 -16.51
C GLU A 63 -4.60 -3.52 -17.22
N SER A 64 -4.96 -3.21 -18.47
CA SER A 64 -4.35 -2.11 -19.22
C SER A 64 -4.50 -0.75 -18.51
N GLN A 65 -5.68 -0.45 -17.95
CA GLN A 65 -5.91 0.79 -17.20
C GLN A 65 -5.03 0.87 -15.93
N TYR A 66 -4.88 -0.25 -15.20
CA TYR A 66 -4.01 -0.30 -14.03
C TYR A 66 -2.52 -0.22 -14.40
N GLN A 67 -2.14 -0.83 -15.52
CA GLN A 67 -0.79 -0.73 -16.05
C GLN A 67 -0.41 0.71 -16.42
N GLU A 68 -1.33 1.43 -17.10
CA GLU A 68 -1.13 2.86 -17.40
C GLU A 68 -1.03 3.72 -16.14
N ALA A 69 -1.84 3.43 -15.11
CA ALA A 69 -1.87 4.20 -13.87
C ALA A 69 -0.69 3.95 -12.94
N LEU A 70 -0.16 2.72 -12.87
CA LEU A 70 0.89 2.30 -11.94
C LEU A 70 2.28 2.25 -12.59
N GLY A 71 2.37 2.24 -13.92
CA GLY A 71 3.64 2.19 -14.65
C GLY A 71 4.51 0.99 -14.24
N GLU A 72 5.76 1.25 -13.88
CA GLU A 72 6.73 0.22 -13.45
C GLU A 72 6.34 -0.49 -12.13
N GLY A 73 5.40 0.08 -11.36
CA GLY A 73 4.88 -0.54 -10.12
C GLY A 73 3.78 -1.57 -10.36
N PHE A 74 3.38 -1.83 -11.61
CA PHE A 74 2.32 -2.79 -11.92
C PHE A 74 2.85 -4.23 -11.88
N ASP A 75 2.21 -5.07 -11.03
CA ASP A 75 2.44 -6.51 -10.97
C ASP A 75 1.11 -7.24 -11.21
N ALA A 76 0.96 -7.76 -12.43
CA ALA A 76 -0.25 -8.48 -12.84
C ALA A 76 -0.52 -9.73 -11.97
N THR A 77 0.53 -10.41 -11.50
CA THR A 77 0.39 -11.61 -10.69
C THR A 77 -0.11 -11.28 -9.29
N ALA A 78 0.47 -10.26 -8.66
CA ALA A 78 0.06 -9.80 -7.35
C ALA A 78 -1.36 -9.21 -7.34
N LEU A 79 -1.78 -8.55 -8.43
CA LEU A 79 -3.08 -7.89 -8.55
C LEU A 79 -4.18 -8.78 -9.15
N ARG A 80 -3.87 -10.00 -9.60
CA ARG A 80 -4.81 -10.86 -10.31
C ARG A 80 -6.13 -11.05 -9.58
N GLY A 81 -6.11 -11.43 -8.32
CA GLY A 81 -7.34 -11.63 -7.54
C GLY A 81 -8.18 -10.35 -7.40
N THR A 82 -7.52 -9.20 -7.26
CA THR A 82 -8.18 -7.89 -7.22
C THR A 82 -8.81 -7.54 -8.57
N LEU A 83 -8.11 -7.79 -9.67
CA LEU A 83 -8.61 -7.58 -11.03
C LEU A 83 -9.81 -8.49 -11.34
N ASP A 84 -9.77 -9.74 -10.90
CA ASP A 84 -10.89 -10.67 -11.05
C ASP A 84 -12.14 -10.16 -10.29
N ASP A 85 -12.01 -9.73 -9.05
CA ASP A 85 -13.11 -9.18 -8.25
C ASP A 85 -13.67 -7.87 -8.85
N ILE A 86 -12.81 -6.98 -9.34
CA ILE A 86 -13.22 -5.74 -10.03
C ILE A 86 -13.96 -6.09 -11.32
N THR A 87 -13.50 -7.08 -12.07
CA THR A 87 -14.12 -7.53 -13.31
C THR A 87 -15.52 -8.07 -13.05
N VAL A 88 -15.67 -8.97 -12.08
CA VAL A 88 -16.98 -9.50 -11.65
C VAL A 88 -17.92 -8.35 -11.28
N ARG A 89 -17.47 -7.42 -10.45
CA ARG A 89 -18.25 -6.25 -10.03
C ARG A 89 -18.65 -5.41 -11.24
N THR A 90 -17.75 -5.13 -12.16
CA THR A 90 -18.03 -4.34 -13.37
C THR A 90 -19.12 -4.96 -14.24
N LEU A 91 -19.06 -6.28 -14.45
CA LEU A 91 -20.07 -7.01 -15.22
C LEU A 91 -21.42 -6.99 -14.53
N MET A 92 -21.46 -7.24 -13.21
CA MET A 92 -22.68 -7.19 -12.43
C MET A 92 -23.32 -5.81 -12.45
N ASP A 93 -22.56 -4.77 -12.16
CA ASP A 93 -23.08 -3.39 -12.04
C ASP A 93 -23.61 -2.90 -13.37
N ARG A 94 -22.92 -3.22 -14.49
CA ARG A 94 -23.38 -2.91 -15.84
C ARG A 94 -24.70 -3.60 -16.15
N ALA A 95 -24.83 -4.89 -15.85
CA ALA A 95 -26.05 -5.65 -16.08
C ALA A 95 -27.22 -5.16 -15.19
N ILE A 96 -26.97 -4.88 -13.91
CA ILE A 96 -27.96 -4.33 -12.98
C ILE A 96 -28.53 -3.02 -13.53
N LEU A 97 -27.64 -2.10 -13.93
CA LEU A 97 -28.06 -0.82 -14.51
C LEU A 97 -28.86 -0.98 -15.81
N ALA A 98 -28.44 -1.91 -16.67
CA ALA A 98 -29.14 -2.18 -17.92
C ALA A 98 -30.56 -2.77 -17.69
N ILE A 99 -30.70 -3.74 -16.78
CA ILE A 99 -31.98 -4.33 -16.39
C ILE A 99 -32.96 -3.24 -15.89
N GLU A 100 -32.46 -2.36 -15.02
CA GLU A 100 -33.31 -1.28 -14.50
C GLU A 100 -33.66 -0.25 -15.57
N ALA A 101 -32.74 0.07 -16.48
CA ALA A 101 -33.03 0.91 -17.62
C ALA A 101 -34.17 0.34 -18.46
N GLU A 102 -34.08 -0.96 -18.75
CA GLU A 102 -35.16 -1.67 -19.52
C GLU A 102 -36.49 -1.69 -18.75
N SER A 103 -36.46 -1.93 -17.43
CA SER A 103 -37.67 -1.94 -16.59
C SER A 103 -38.39 -0.59 -16.57
N LEU A 104 -37.62 0.50 -16.72
CA LEU A 104 -38.14 1.86 -16.85
C LEU A 104 -38.56 2.23 -18.29
N GLY A 105 -38.48 1.29 -19.24
CA GLY A 105 -38.78 1.52 -20.63
C GLY A 105 -37.74 2.30 -21.43
N LEU A 106 -36.51 2.43 -20.91
CA LEU A 106 -35.40 3.02 -21.66
C LEU A 106 -34.97 2.07 -22.78
N THR A 107 -34.80 2.60 -23.96
CA THR A 107 -34.34 1.84 -25.14
C THR A 107 -33.13 2.50 -25.76
N VAL A 108 -32.40 1.76 -26.57
CA VAL A 108 -31.24 2.26 -27.33
C VAL A 108 -31.52 2.10 -28.81
N SER A 109 -31.46 3.19 -29.57
CA SER A 109 -31.65 3.14 -31.01
C SER A 109 -30.34 2.71 -31.71
N ARG A 110 -30.50 2.23 -32.95
CA ARG A 110 -29.34 1.88 -33.79
C ARG A 110 -28.39 3.08 -34.00
N GLU A 111 -28.96 4.27 -34.23
CA GLU A 111 -28.19 5.49 -34.41
C GLU A 111 -27.41 5.92 -33.15
N GLU A 112 -27.93 5.59 -31.97
CA GLU A 112 -27.19 5.84 -30.73
C GLU A 112 -25.95 4.93 -30.62
N ILE A 113 -26.11 3.65 -31.00
CA ILE A 113 -24.98 2.72 -31.00
C ILE A 113 -23.92 3.13 -32.02
N GLU A 114 -24.36 3.44 -33.26
CA GLU A 114 -23.48 3.91 -34.35
C GLU A 114 -22.68 5.18 -33.91
N ARG A 115 -23.37 6.15 -33.32
CA ARG A 115 -22.72 7.35 -32.77
C ARG A 115 -21.71 7.01 -31.68
N ALA A 116 -22.01 6.08 -30.77
CA ALA A 116 -21.10 5.67 -29.72
C ALA A 116 -19.82 5.01 -30.29
N ILE A 117 -19.98 4.13 -31.29
CA ILE A 117 -18.88 3.47 -31.99
C ILE A 117 -17.97 4.51 -32.66
N LEU A 118 -18.60 5.45 -33.40
CA LEU A 118 -17.84 6.51 -34.11
C LEU A 118 -17.14 7.49 -33.16
N ALA A 119 -17.74 7.77 -31.98
CA ALA A 119 -17.15 8.66 -30.98
C ALA A 119 -15.93 8.04 -30.30
N GLY A 120 -15.85 6.71 -30.19
CA GLY A 120 -14.72 5.99 -29.59
C GLY A 120 -13.43 6.07 -30.41
N GLY A 121 -13.46 6.49 -31.66
CA GLY A 121 -12.28 6.75 -32.50
C GLY A 121 -11.49 5.51 -32.95
N GLY A 122 -11.77 4.33 -32.39
CA GLY A 122 -10.99 3.10 -32.63
C GLY A 122 -11.14 2.50 -34.05
N PHE A 123 -12.14 2.93 -34.79
CA PHE A 123 -12.43 2.42 -36.14
C PHE A 123 -12.39 3.54 -37.18
N ARG A 124 -11.26 4.26 -37.24
CA ARG A 124 -11.04 5.33 -38.23
C ARG A 124 -9.78 5.04 -39.04
N ASP A 125 -9.90 5.21 -40.35
CA ASP A 125 -8.76 5.16 -41.24
C ASP A 125 -7.84 6.42 -41.06
N ALA A 126 -6.68 6.45 -41.70
CA ALA A 126 -5.77 7.58 -41.66
C ALA A 126 -6.40 8.91 -42.15
N GLY A 127 -7.51 8.84 -42.89
CA GLY A 127 -8.29 10.00 -43.39
C GLY A 127 -9.44 10.36 -42.41
N GLY A 128 -9.56 9.71 -41.26
CA GLY A 128 -10.61 9.97 -40.26
C GLY A 128 -12.00 9.39 -40.57
N ARG A 129 -12.11 8.60 -41.67
CA ARG A 129 -13.37 7.94 -42.06
C ARG A 129 -13.49 6.60 -41.37
N PHE A 130 -14.74 6.09 -41.24
CA PHE A 130 -15.00 4.78 -40.63
C PHE A 130 -14.33 3.67 -41.44
N ASP A 131 -13.50 2.89 -40.74
CA ASP A 131 -12.79 1.71 -41.26
C ASP A 131 -13.63 0.47 -40.98
N ARG A 132 -14.37 0.04 -42.02
CA ARG A 132 -15.28 -1.10 -41.93
C ARG A 132 -14.53 -2.42 -41.76
N GLU A 133 -13.38 -2.59 -42.39
CA GLU A 133 -12.59 -3.82 -42.32
C GLU A 133 -12.00 -3.99 -40.90
N ALA A 134 -11.45 -2.93 -40.33
CA ALA A 134 -10.99 -2.93 -38.95
C ALA A 134 -12.11 -3.23 -37.96
N PHE A 135 -13.32 -2.69 -38.18
CA PHE A 135 -14.48 -2.97 -37.34
C PHE A 135 -14.94 -4.44 -37.44
N GLU A 136 -15.08 -4.99 -38.67
CA GLU A 136 -15.47 -6.39 -38.89
C GLU A 136 -14.44 -7.36 -38.28
N ASN A 137 -13.15 -7.10 -38.47
CA ASN A 137 -12.07 -7.90 -37.90
C ASN A 137 -12.10 -7.86 -36.36
N PHE A 138 -12.26 -6.68 -35.77
CA PHE A 138 -12.39 -6.53 -34.32
C PHE A 138 -13.59 -7.28 -33.76
N THR A 139 -14.78 -7.11 -34.35
CA THR A 139 -16.01 -7.77 -33.85
C THR A 139 -15.93 -9.27 -34.00
N GLN A 140 -15.29 -9.77 -35.06
CA GLN A 140 -15.08 -11.20 -35.24
C GLN A 140 -14.08 -11.77 -34.23
N TYR A 141 -13.00 -11.06 -33.96
CA TYR A 141 -11.94 -11.54 -33.08
C TYR A 141 -12.36 -11.46 -31.60
N GLU A 142 -12.85 -10.30 -31.16
CA GLU A 142 -13.13 -10.03 -29.74
C GLU A 142 -14.51 -10.55 -29.29
N TYR A 143 -15.48 -10.64 -30.20
CA TYR A 143 -16.87 -10.97 -29.87
C TYR A 143 -17.40 -12.21 -30.62
N GLY A 144 -16.63 -12.75 -31.56
CA GLY A 144 -17.04 -13.86 -32.42
C GLY A 144 -17.98 -13.47 -33.52
N ASN A 145 -18.73 -12.36 -33.40
CA ASN A 145 -19.60 -11.80 -34.43
C ASN A 145 -20.10 -10.39 -34.04
N GLU A 146 -20.57 -9.65 -35.05
CA GLU A 146 -21.10 -8.29 -34.88
C GLU A 146 -22.35 -8.26 -33.96
N ARG A 147 -23.19 -9.27 -33.96
CA ARG A 147 -24.40 -9.31 -33.10
C ARG A 147 -24.03 -9.28 -31.62
N ASN A 148 -23.07 -10.07 -31.20
CA ASN A 148 -22.61 -10.11 -29.81
C ASN A 148 -22.06 -8.75 -29.40
N PHE A 149 -21.25 -8.11 -30.25
CA PHE A 149 -20.76 -6.77 -30.05
C PHE A 149 -21.90 -5.75 -29.86
N LEU A 150 -22.88 -5.74 -30.77
CA LEU A 150 -24.03 -4.84 -30.70
C LEU A 150 -24.89 -5.07 -29.44
N THR A 151 -25.01 -6.32 -28.99
CA THR A 151 -25.68 -6.65 -27.73
C THR A 151 -24.92 -6.08 -26.51
N ASP A 152 -23.63 -6.24 -26.46
CA ASP A 152 -22.80 -5.66 -25.40
C ASP A 152 -22.85 -4.12 -25.43
N GLN A 153 -22.77 -3.50 -26.62
CA GLN A 153 -22.90 -2.06 -26.76
C GLN A 153 -24.29 -1.56 -26.33
N THR A 154 -25.36 -2.30 -26.63
CA THR A 154 -26.70 -1.97 -26.18
C THR A 154 -26.78 -1.95 -24.65
N MET A 155 -26.26 -2.98 -23.99
CA MET A 155 -26.18 -3.05 -22.53
C MET A 155 -25.37 -1.88 -21.95
N ILE A 156 -24.23 -1.56 -22.53
CA ILE A 156 -23.38 -0.42 -22.10
C ILE A 156 -24.14 0.91 -22.21
N GLN A 157 -24.88 1.12 -23.33
CA GLN A 157 -25.65 2.34 -23.53
C GLN A 157 -26.86 2.42 -22.58
N LEU A 158 -27.54 1.30 -22.31
CA LEU A 158 -28.60 1.25 -21.31
C LEU A 158 -28.09 1.58 -19.92
N ALA A 159 -26.98 0.95 -19.50
CA ALA A 159 -26.33 1.25 -18.22
C ALA A 159 -25.93 2.73 -18.12
N SER A 160 -25.40 3.30 -19.20
CA SER A 160 -25.03 4.72 -19.27
C SER A 160 -26.26 5.65 -19.16
N LYS A 161 -27.41 5.27 -19.78
CA LYS A 161 -28.65 6.03 -19.63
C LYS A 161 -29.16 6.00 -18.20
N MET A 162 -29.12 4.82 -17.56
CA MET A 162 -29.49 4.68 -16.14
C MET A 162 -28.60 5.50 -15.22
N LEU A 163 -27.29 5.46 -15.42
CA LEU A 163 -26.35 6.30 -14.66
C LEU A 163 -26.63 7.79 -14.83
N ARG A 164 -26.92 8.26 -16.05
CA ARG A 164 -27.33 9.67 -16.27
C ARG A 164 -28.62 10.01 -15.54
N LEU A 165 -29.59 9.10 -15.53
CA LEU A 165 -30.83 9.29 -14.79
C LEU A 165 -30.59 9.39 -13.29
N LEU A 166 -29.85 8.45 -12.69
CA LEU A 166 -29.47 8.46 -11.28
C LEU A 166 -28.71 9.75 -10.90
N ASN A 167 -27.72 10.11 -11.70
CA ASN A 167 -26.90 11.31 -11.49
C ASN A 167 -27.71 12.62 -11.62
N GLY A 168 -28.81 12.61 -12.38
CA GLY A 168 -29.70 13.76 -12.54
C GLY A 168 -30.42 14.18 -11.26
N PHE A 169 -30.56 13.27 -10.30
CA PHE A 169 -31.17 13.58 -9.00
C PHE A 169 -30.21 14.21 -7.98
N SER A 170 -28.89 14.11 -8.22
CA SER A 170 -27.91 14.71 -7.33
C SER A 170 -27.78 16.21 -7.58
N GLN A 171 -27.89 17.00 -6.53
CA GLN A 171 -27.74 18.44 -6.59
C GLN A 171 -26.87 18.92 -5.42
N VAL A 172 -26.14 19.99 -5.64
CA VAL A 172 -25.39 20.73 -4.62
C VAL A 172 -25.74 22.19 -4.77
N SER A 173 -26.31 22.78 -3.71
CA SER A 173 -26.60 24.20 -3.70
C SER A 173 -25.33 25.03 -3.53
N GLU A 174 -25.35 26.27 -4.00
CA GLU A 174 -24.23 27.20 -3.79
C GLU A 174 -23.97 27.44 -2.30
N ALA A 175 -25.02 27.50 -1.48
CA ALA A 175 -24.90 27.66 -0.03
C ALA A 175 -24.18 26.46 0.61
N GLU A 176 -24.47 25.24 0.17
CA GLU A 176 -23.79 24.02 0.63
C GLU A 176 -22.31 24.03 0.19
N ALA A 177 -22.03 24.36 -1.06
CA ALA A 177 -20.67 24.45 -1.59
C ALA A 177 -19.86 25.53 -0.84
N ARG A 178 -20.45 26.70 -0.60
CA ARG A 178 -19.83 27.78 0.18
C ARG A 178 -19.51 27.37 1.60
N GLU A 179 -20.42 26.68 2.28
CA GLU A 179 -20.18 26.19 3.64
C GLU A 179 -19.05 25.16 3.69
N VAL A 180 -19.00 24.22 2.73
CA VAL A 180 -17.92 23.23 2.66
C VAL A 180 -16.60 23.90 2.29
N ALA A 181 -16.59 24.83 1.33
CA ALA A 181 -15.40 25.60 0.97
C ALA A 181 -14.86 26.38 2.19
N ARG A 182 -15.73 27.03 2.95
CA ARG A 182 -15.38 27.72 4.20
C ARG A 182 -14.78 26.76 5.21
N ARG A 183 -15.44 25.63 5.46
CA ARG A 183 -14.96 24.61 6.42
C ARG A 183 -13.62 24.00 6.01
N ARG A 184 -13.40 23.73 4.75
CA ARG A 184 -12.12 23.20 4.23
C ARG A 184 -11.00 24.22 4.29
N SER A 185 -11.32 25.51 4.17
CA SER A 185 -10.37 26.62 4.23
C SER A 185 -10.13 27.16 5.63
N THR A 186 -10.93 26.77 6.63
CA THR A 186 -10.69 27.11 8.03
C THR A 186 -9.40 26.47 8.50
N GLU A 187 -8.58 27.25 9.21
CA GLU A 187 -7.32 26.80 9.78
C GLU A 187 -7.39 26.90 11.31
N LEU A 188 -6.70 25.99 11.98
CA LEU A 188 -6.53 26.07 13.44
C LEU A 188 -5.09 25.78 13.84
N ARG A 189 -4.74 26.28 15.03
CA ARG A 189 -3.50 25.91 15.74
C ARG A 189 -3.90 25.19 17.00
N ILE A 190 -3.21 24.10 17.26
CA ILE A 190 -3.43 23.28 18.46
C ILE A 190 -2.19 23.22 19.32
N ALA A 191 -2.40 23.06 20.62
CA ALA A 191 -1.46 22.46 21.53
C ALA A 191 -1.90 21.04 21.82
N TYR A 192 -0.98 20.14 21.96
CA TYR A 192 -1.25 18.73 22.24
C TYR A 192 -0.15 18.13 23.09
N VAL A 193 -0.50 17.13 23.88
CA VAL A 193 0.43 16.28 24.59
C VAL A 193 0.49 14.94 23.89
N VAL A 194 1.71 14.40 23.72
CA VAL A 194 1.95 13.06 23.21
C VAL A 194 2.46 12.20 24.36
N LEU A 195 1.77 11.12 24.62
CA LEU A 195 2.13 10.12 25.60
C LEU A 195 2.60 8.89 24.84
N ASP A 196 3.92 8.68 24.85
CA ASP A 196 4.59 7.62 24.09
C ASP A 196 5.07 6.53 25.06
N PRO A 197 4.53 5.28 24.99
CA PRO A 197 4.94 4.18 25.88
C PRO A 197 6.43 3.90 25.79
N SER A 198 7.04 4.07 24.62
CA SER A 198 8.47 3.77 24.41
C SER A 198 9.41 4.74 25.14
N GLN A 199 8.90 5.93 25.51
CA GLN A 199 9.67 6.95 26.22
C GLN A 199 9.45 6.90 27.75
N GLN A 200 8.50 6.11 28.22
CA GLN A 200 8.24 5.93 29.63
C GLN A 200 9.08 4.76 30.16
N GLN A 201 9.91 5.04 31.15
CA GLN A 201 10.49 3.96 31.94
C GLN A 201 9.34 3.29 32.72
N ALA A 202 9.25 1.97 32.63
CA ALA A 202 8.25 1.23 33.39
C ALA A 202 8.35 1.60 34.88
N PRO A 203 7.29 2.10 35.53
CA PRO A 203 7.34 2.50 36.92
C PRO A 203 7.35 1.28 37.87
N VAL A 204 7.34 0.08 37.34
CA VAL A 204 7.28 -1.18 38.08
C VAL A 204 8.61 -1.91 37.93
N GLU A 205 9.19 -2.27 39.07
CA GLU A 205 10.34 -3.18 39.08
C GLU A 205 9.84 -4.59 38.72
N ILE A 206 10.26 -5.07 37.54
CA ILE A 206 9.87 -6.38 37.03
C ILE A 206 10.80 -7.42 37.65
N ASP A 207 10.34 -8.03 38.72
CA ASP A 207 11.08 -9.04 39.42
C ASP A 207 11.01 -10.42 38.74
N GLU A 208 11.81 -11.36 39.21
CA GLU A 208 11.91 -12.71 38.64
C GLU A 208 10.59 -13.51 38.81
N ALA A 209 9.79 -13.21 39.86
CA ALA A 209 8.52 -13.90 40.08
C ALA A 209 7.48 -13.50 39.01
N LEU A 210 7.43 -12.25 38.63
CA LEU A 210 6.60 -11.76 37.51
C LEU A 210 6.99 -12.41 36.21
N VAL A 211 8.31 -12.46 35.91
CA VAL A 211 8.85 -13.10 34.70
C VAL A 211 8.49 -14.59 34.67
N ALA A 212 8.70 -15.30 35.78
CA ALA A 212 8.32 -16.73 35.89
C ALA A 212 6.83 -16.95 35.74
N GLY A 213 5.99 -16.07 36.32
CA GLY A 213 4.54 -16.10 36.18
C GLY A 213 4.08 -15.87 34.73
N PHE A 214 4.70 -14.91 34.01
CA PHE A 214 4.45 -14.67 32.60
C PHE A 214 4.78 -15.91 31.76
N LEU A 215 5.97 -16.47 31.93
CA LEU A 215 6.39 -17.66 31.19
C LEU A 215 5.56 -18.89 31.50
N ALA A 216 5.07 -19.04 32.73
CA ALA A 216 4.20 -20.16 33.11
C ALA A 216 2.82 -20.11 32.43
N THR A 217 2.30 -18.91 32.12
CA THR A 217 0.92 -18.73 31.62
C THR A 217 0.86 -18.19 30.18
N ARG A 218 1.91 -17.53 29.72
CA ARG A 218 1.97 -16.76 28.43
C ARG A 218 3.22 -17.05 27.62
N GLU A 219 3.85 -18.22 27.76
CA GLU A 219 5.07 -18.58 26.99
C GLU A 219 4.86 -18.49 25.47
N SER A 220 3.65 -18.76 25.00
CA SER A 220 3.30 -18.63 23.58
C SER A 220 3.48 -17.21 23.04
N GLU A 221 3.29 -16.21 23.88
CA GLU A 221 3.48 -14.81 23.54
C GLU A 221 4.98 -14.46 23.45
N ALA A 222 5.79 -14.92 24.41
CA ALA A 222 7.24 -14.79 24.32
C ALA A 222 7.79 -15.48 23.04
N ARG A 223 7.23 -16.63 22.66
CA ARG A 223 7.59 -17.33 21.41
C ARG A 223 7.17 -16.54 20.17
N ALA A 224 6.04 -15.85 20.20
CA ALA A 224 5.61 -14.99 19.11
C ALA A 224 6.55 -13.79 18.95
N LEU A 225 6.94 -13.13 20.04
CA LEU A 225 7.92 -12.03 20.03
C LEU A 225 9.29 -12.50 19.53
N TYR A 226 9.72 -13.71 19.92
CA TYR A 226 10.95 -14.31 19.40
C TYR A 226 10.87 -14.50 17.88
N ALA A 227 9.76 -15.05 17.39
CA ALA A 227 9.56 -15.29 15.95
C ALA A 227 9.46 -13.99 15.14
N GLU A 228 8.85 -12.95 15.70
CA GLU A 228 8.75 -11.63 15.07
C GLU A 228 10.11 -10.94 14.90
N HIS A 229 11.03 -11.20 15.84
CA HIS A 229 12.37 -10.61 15.86
C HIS A 229 13.48 -11.65 15.65
N LEU A 230 13.19 -12.71 14.89
CA LEU A 230 14.13 -13.82 14.66
C LEU A 230 15.47 -13.34 14.07
N ASP A 231 15.44 -12.31 13.27
CA ASP A 231 16.60 -11.63 12.70
C ASP A 231 17.58 -11.06 13.73
N ARG A 232 17.14 -10.85 14.96
CA ARG A 232 17.97 -10.40 16.09
C ARG A 232 18.57 -11.56 16.90
N TYR A 233 18.00 -12.74 16.80
CA TYR A 233 18.35 -13.89 17.63
C TYR A 233 18.95 -15.05 16.83
N ASP A 234 18.67 -15.12 15.54
CA ASP A 234 19.19 -16.14 14.62
C ASP A 234 19.58 -15.46 13.30
N ALA A 235 20.65 -14.67 13.38
CA ALA A 235 21.18 -13.97 12.22
C ALA A 235 22.35 -14.78 11.65
N PRO A 236 22.33 -15.13 10.37
CA PRO A 236 23.46 -15.79 9.71
C PRO A 236 24.67 -14.86 9.68
N GLU A 237 25.86 -15.46 9.64
CA GLU A 237 27.11 -14.73 9.40
C GLU A 237 27.04 -14.02 8.06
N ARG A 238 27.38 -12.71 8.04
CA ARG A 238 27.34 -11.87 6.84
C ARG A 238 28.58 -11.00 6.73
N VAL A 239 29.07 -10.85 5.52
CA VAL A 239 30.21 -10.00 5.20
C VAL A 239 29.74 -8.91 4.23
N HIS A 240 30.11 -7.66 4.50
CA HIS A 240 30.01 -6.57 3.54
C HIS A 240 31.40 -6.38 2.91
N ALA A 241 31.46 -6.58 1.60
CA ALA A 241 32.74 -6.47 0.91
C ALA A 241 32.63 -5.65 -0.39
N ARG A 242 33.78 -5.13 -0.80
CA ARG A 242 34.03 -4.59 -2.13
C ARG A 242 34.93 -5.51 -2.91
N HIS A 243 34.79 -5.52 -4.23
CA HIS A 243 35.75 -6.25 -5.06
C HIS A 243 36.14 -5.51 -6.34
N VAL A 244 37.29 -5.90 -6.87
CA VAL A 244 37.70 -5.62 -8.25
C VAL A 244 37.78 -6.95 -8.97
N LEU A 245 37.03 -7.12 -10.05
CA LEU A 245 37.09 -8.29 -10.93
C LEU A 245 37.84 -7.97 -12.18
N LEU A 246 38.86 -8.76 -12.51
CA LEU A 246 39.45 -8.82 -13.84
C LEU A 246 39.04 -10.14 -14.51
N ARG A 247 38.19 -10.06 -15.51
CA ARG A 247 37.55 -11.20 -16.11
C ARG A 247 38.51 -12.02 -16.98
N VAL A 248 38.40 -13.34 -16.88
CA VAL A 248 39.05 -14.30 -17.75
C VAL A 248 37.98 -15.07 -18.53
N GLU A 249 38.01 -14.94 -19.84
CA GLU A 249 37.03 -15.63 -20.69
C GLU A 249 37.21 -17.17 -20.63
N PRO A 250 36.11 -17.95 -20.65
CA PRO A 250 36.21 -19.41 -20.71
C PRO A 250 37.01 -19.87 -21.92
N GLY A 251 38.05 -20.67 -21.68
CA GLY A 251 38.92 -21.18 -22.74
C GLY A 251 40.09 -20.23 -23.10
N ALA A 252 40.34 -19.20 -22.29
CA ALA A 252 41.53 -18.36 -22.44
C ALA A 252 42.83 -19.19 -22.43
N THR A 253 43.84 -18.74 -23.20
CA THR A 253 45.15 -19.42 -23.20
C THR A 253 45.89 -19.17 -21.86
N PRO A 254 46.82 -20.04 -21.46
CA PRO A 254 47.62 -19.86 -20.27
C PRO A 254 48.36 -18.52 -20.23
N GLU A 255 48.81 -18.03 -21.39
CA GLU A 255 49.51 -16.73 -21.51
C GLU A 255 48.53 -15.61 -21.20
N ARG A 256 47.28 -15.66 -21.71
CA ARG A 256 46.26 -14.67 -21.45
C ARG A 256 45.85 -14.63 -19.98
N GLU A 257 45.69 -15.80 -19.35
CA GLU A 257 45.40 -15.91 -17.94
C GLU A 257 46.51 -15.30 -17.08
N GLN A 258 47.76 -15.50 -17.46
CA GLN A 258 48.91 -14.94 -16.78
C GLN A 258 48.99 -13.39 -16.94
N GLU A 259 48.66 -12.87 -18.10
CA GLU A 259 48.53 -11.41 -18.32
C GLU A 259 47.49 -10.78 -17.42
N VAL A 260 46.27 -11.38 -17.33
CA VAL A 260 45.18 -10.87 -16.49
C VAL A 260 45.55 -10.95 -14.99
N ARG A 261 46.23 -12.03 -14.61
CA ARG A 261 46.76 -12.18 -13.24
C ARG A 261 47.77 -11.09 -12.89
N ALA A 262 48.72 -10.83 -13.78
CA ALA A 262 49.72 -9.78 -13.56
C ALA A 262 49.07 -8.39 -13.49
N ALA A 263 48.01 -8.14 -14.26
CA ALA A 263 47.22 -6.92 -14.16
C ALA A 263 46.51 -6.80 -12.79
N ALA A 264 45.95 -7.90 -12.28
CA ALA A 264 45.30 -7.91 -10.95
C ALA A 264 46.33 -7.67 -9.84
N GLU A 265 47.53 -8.29 -9.93
CA GLU A 265 48.64 -8.08 -9.00
C GLU A 265 49.12 -6.60 -9.01
N ALA A 266 49.16 -5.97 -10.18
CA ALA A 266 49.50 -4.55 -10.27
C ALA A 266 48.47 -3.62 -9.61
N LEU A 267 47.15 -3.93 -9.78
CA LEU A 267 46.10 -3.19 -9.10
C LEU A 267 46.12 -3.42 -7.56
N LEU A 268 46.46 -4.62 -7.11
CA LEU A 268 46.63 -4.91 -5.70
C LEU A 268 47.76 -4.09 -5.10
N GLU A 269 48.90 -3.98 -5.79
CA GLU A 269 50.03 -3.15 -5.33
C GLU A 269 49.67 -1.65 -5.29
N GLU A 270 48.86 -1.18 -6.26
CA GLU A 270 48.31 0.18 -6.27
C GLU A 270 47.44 0.45 -5.03
N ILE A 271 46.52 -0.47 -4.71
CA ILE A 271 45.63 -0.41 -3.54
C ILE A 271 46.46 -0.45 -2.24
N ARG A 272 47.46 -1.34 -2.14
CA ARG A 272 48.37 -1.43 -0.99
C ARG A 272 49.25 -0.18 -0.86
N GLY A 273 49.53 0.46 -1.94
CA GLY A 273 50.26 1.75 -1.97
C GLY A 273 49.43 2.95 -1.51
N GLY A 274 48.12 2.73 -1.18
CA GLY A 274 47.23 3.75 -0.61
C GLY A 274 46.23 4.34 -1.60
N ALA A 275 46.10 3.79 -2.79
CA ALA A 275 45.01 4.18 -3.74
C ALA A 275 43.63 3.82 -3.15
N ASP A 276 42.66 4.66 -3.40
CA ASP A 276 41.27 4.38 -2.97
C ASP A 276 40.69 3.17 -3.71
N PHE A 277 40.23 2.20 -2.94
CA PHE A 277 39.69 0.94 -3.49
C PHE A 277 38.51 1.15 -4.42
N ALA A 278 37.61 2.08 -4.06
CA ALA A 278 36.42 2.35 -4.85
C ALA A 278 36.79 2.98 -6.19
N GLU A 279 37.73 3.94 -6.20
CA GLU A 279 38.23 4.56 -7.44
C GLU A 279 38.91 3.53 -8.36
N VAL A 280 39.68 2.61 -7.78
CA VAL A 280 40.31 1.52 -8.55
C VAL A 280 39.25 0.58 -9.12
N ALA A 281 38.21 0.23 -8.35
CA ALA A 281 37.12 -0.63 -8.80
C ALA A 281 36.31 0.04 -9.92
N GLU A 282 35.94 1.31 -9.80
CA GLU A 282 35.22 2.06 -10.83
C GLU A 282 35.99 2.10 -12.16
N ARG A 283 37.30 2.30 -12.07
CA ARG A 283 38.17 2.40 -13.26
C ARG A 283 38.44 1.05 -13.90
N ALA A 284 38.75 0.03 -13.11
CA ALA A 284 39.38 -1.20 -13.58
C ALA A 284 38.56 -2.49 -13.43
N SER A 285 37.45 -2.49 -12.68
CA SER A 285 36.66 -3.70 -12.53
C SER A 285 35.86 -4.04 -13.78
N ASP A 286 35.85 -5.32 -14.13
CA ASP A 286 35.02 -5.87 -15.20
C ASP A 286 33.65 -6.35 -14.70
N ASP A 287 33.33 -6.14 -13.42
CA ASP A 287 32.01 -6.48 -12.88
C ASP A 287 31.00 -5.37 -13.13
N PRO A 288 30.02 -5.56 -14.04
CA PRO A 288 29.05 -4.53 -14.36
C PRO A 288 28.06 -4.26 -13.21
N GLY A 289 27.91 -5.22 -12.28
CA GLY A 289 26.96 -5.14 -11.16
C GLY A 289 27.41 -4.20 -10.04
N SER A 290 28.71 -4.15 -9.74
CA SER A 290 29.25 -3.38 -8.62
C SER A 290 30.24 -2.29 -9.02
N ARG A 291 30.76 -2.31 -10.24
CA ARG A 291 31.77 -1.35 -10.73
C ARG A 291 31.38 0.10 -10.47
N ALA A 292 30.17 0.50 -10.89
CA ALA A 292 29.69 1.88 -10.76
C ALA A 292 29.46 2.34 -9.30
N GLN A 293 29.45 1.38 -8.36
CA GLN A 293 29.36 1.61 -6.92
C GLN A 293 30.71 1.39 -6.22
N GLY A 294 31.85 1.51 -6.95
CA GLY A 294 33.18 1.28 -6.37
C GLY A 294 33.42 -0.16 -5.92
N GLY A 295 32.84 -1.13 -6.64
CA GLY A 295 32.95 -2.55 -6.37
C GLY A 295 32.10 -3.04 -5.19
N ASP A 296 31.17 -2.26 -4.68
CA ASP A 296 30.35 -2.59 -3.50
C ASP A 296 29.35 -3.73 -3.79
N LEU A 297 29.46 -4.82 -3.03
CA LEU A 297 28.58 -6.00 -3.13
C LEU A 297 27.47 -6.00 -2.07
N GLY A 298 27.50 -5.05 -1.13
CA GLY A 298 26.64 -5.08 0.04
C GLY A 298 26.94 -6.25 0.98
N PHE A 299 26.00 -6.51 1.91
CA PHE A 299 26.06 -7.67 2.79
C PHE A 299 25.61 -8.94 2.06
N PHE A 300 26.40 -10.01 2.19
CA PHE A 300 26.04 -11.33 1.71
C PHE A 300 26.35 -12.41 2.75
N GLU A 301 25.58 -13.49 2.68
CA GLU A 301 25.68 -14.69 3.51
C GLU A 301 26.52 -15.76 2.82
N ARG A 302 26.94 -16.79 3.57
CA ARG A 302 27.57 -17.98 2.98
C ARG A 302 26.64 -18.65 1.98
N GLY A 303 27.22 -19.18 0.91
CA GLY A 303 26.50 -19.82 -0.21
C GLY A 303 25.95 -18.85 -1.26
N LYS A 304 26.21 -17.54 -1.14
CA LYS A 304 25.77 -16.54 -2.11
C LYS A 304 26.82 -16.17 -3.15
N MET A 305 28.11 -16.43 -2.85
CA MET A 305 29.24 -16.12 -3.72
C MET A 305 29.92 -17.41 -4.19
N VAL A 306 30.75 -17.31 -5.25
CA VAL A 306 31.54 -18.46 -5.69
C VAL A 306 32.50 -18.92 -4.60
N PRO A 307 32.73 -20.23 -4.44
CA PRO A 307 33.41 -20.78 -3.26
C PRO A 307 34.80 -20.17 -2.98
N SER A 308 35.61 -19.93 -4.01
CA SER A 308 36.95 -19.35 -3.85
C SER A 308 36.92 -17.89 -3.37
N PHE A 309 35.93 -17.12 -3.80
CA PHE A 309 35.70 -15.75 -3.35
C PHE A 309 35.19 -15.74 -1.89
N GLU A 310 34.17 -16.56 -1.63
CA GLU A 310 33.52 -16.65 -0.33
C GLU A 310 34.50 -17.06 0.77
N ALA A 311 35.32 -18.10 0.53
CA ALA A 311 36.29 -18.54 1.50
C ALA A 311 37.24 -17.42 1.96
N VAL A 312 37.70 -16.62 1.02
CA VAL A 312 38.60 -15.49 1.34
C VAL A 312 37.85 -14.33 2.00
N ALA A 313 36.66 -13.97 1.50
CA ALA A 313 35.89 -12.85 2.05
C ALA A 313 35.50 -13.06 3.52
N PHE A 314 35.17 -14.28 3.92
CA PHE A 314 34.81 -14.62 5.30
C PHE A 314 36.02 -14.85 6.25
N GLU A 315 37.24 -14.92 5.72
CA GLU A 315 38.48 -15.01 6.53
C GLU A 315 39.09 -13.65 6.80
N LEU A 316 38.80 -12.63 5.99
CA LEU A 316 39.36 -11.30 6.11
C LEU A 316 38.73 -10.52 7.26
N GLU A 317 39.61 -9.78 7.97
CA GLU A 317 39.15 -8.79 8.96
C GLU A 317 38.64 -7.51 8.27
N PRO A 318 37.73 -6.77 8.89
CA PRO A 318 37.28 -5.46 8.38
C PRO A 318 38.44 -4.52 8.06
N GLY A 319 38.44 -3.95 6.86
CA GLY A 319 39.50 -3.09 6.34
C GLY A 319 40.63 -3.83 5.62
N GLN A 320 40.71 -5.15 5.71
CA GLN A 320 41.76 -5.93 5.03
C GLN A 320 41.45 -6.13 3.56
N VAL A 321 42.51 -6.19 2.75
CA VAL A 321 42.50 -6.49 1.33
C VAL A 321 43.13 -7.85 1.08
N SER A 322 42.46 -8.68 0.28
CA SER A 322 42.92 -10.03 -0.06
C SER A 322 44.18 -10.01 -0.94
N GLU A 323 44.83 -11.16 -1.06
CA GLU A 323 45.65 -11.49 -2.23
C GLU A 323 44.74 -11.64 -3.46
N VAL A 324 45.34 -11.77 -4.66
CA VAL A 324 44.58 -12.02 -5.88
C VAL A 324 43.94 -13.43 -5.83
N VAL A 325 42.61 -13.46 -5.85
CA VAL A 325 41.80 -14.69 -5.72
C VAL A 325 41.32 -15.14 -7.10
N ARG A 326 41.59 -16.39 -7.49
CA ARG A 326 41.10 -16.98 -8.74
C ARG A 326 39.73 -17.60 -8.56
N SER A 327 38.77 -17.24 -9.41
CA SER A 327 37.45 -17.86 -9.49
C SER A 327 37.13 -18.24 -10.93
N GLU A 328 35.98 -18.87 -11.18
CA GLU A 328 35.49 -19.19 -12.54
C GLU A 328 35.30 -17.95 -13.44
N PHE A 329 35.08 -16.78 -12.84
CA PHE A 329 34.89 -15.51 -13.58
C PHE A 329 36.21 -14.78 -13.91
N GLY A 330 37.29 -15.05 -13.18
CA GLY A 330 38.55 -14.37 -13.35
C GLY A 330 39.32 -14.20 -12.06
N PHE A 331 40.03 -13.09 -11.93
CA PHE A 331 40.81 -12.74 -10.74
C PHE A 331 40.12 -11.62 -9.98
N HIS A 332 40.01 -11.80 -8.67
CA HIS A 332 39.38 -10.86 -7.75
C HIS A 332 40.40 -10.29 -6.76
N ILE A 333 40.24 -9.02 -6.44
CA ILE A 333 40.81 -8.40 -5.24
C ILE A 333 39.61 -8.06 -4.36
N ILE A 334 39.63 -8.46 -3.09
CA ILE A 334 38.48 -8.35 -2.19
C ILE A 334 38.91 -7.46 -1.00
N ARG A 335 38.04 -6.50 -0.61
CA ARG A 335 38.19 -5.77 0.64
C ARG A 335 36.94 -5.95 1.47
N VAL A 336 37.08 -6.37 2.70
CA VAL A 336 35.99 -6.46 3.66
C VAL A 336 35.76 -5.11 4.32
N GLU A 337 34.56 -4.60 4.28
CA GLU A 337 34.16 -3.33 4.92
C GLU A 337 33.67 -3.59 6.34
N SER A 338 32.89 -4.66 6.54
CA SER A 338 32.41 -5.08 7.85
C SER A 338 32.08 -6.58 7.87
N HIS A 339 32.19 -7.17 9.03
CA HIS A 339 31.90 -8.58 9.26
C HIS A 339 30.93 -8.71 10.43
N GLN A 340 29.76 -9.24 10.19
CA GLN A 340 28.73 -9.55 11.18
C GLN A 340 28.77 -11.04 11.46
N GLN A 341 29.23 -11.37 12.68
CA GLN A 341 29.27 -12.78 13.12
C GLN A 341 27.85 -13.36 13.18
N ALA A 342 27.75 -14.67 12.95
CA ALA A 342 26.51 -15.37 13.17
C ALA A 342 26.04 -15.20 14.61
N GLU A 343 24.81 -14.79 14.81
CA GLU A 343 24.19 -14.74 16.11
C GLU A 343 23.15 -15.85 16.18
N ASN A 344 23.35 -16.78 17.09
CA ASN A 344 22.40 -17.86 17.35
C ASN A 344 22.09 -17.86 18.84
N ARG A 345 21.02 -17.20 19.22
CA ARG A 345 20.47 -17.15 20.58
C ARG A 345 19.13 -17.88 20.61
N PRO A 346 19.11 -19.19 20.92
CA PRO A 346 17.88 -19.96 20.97
C PRO A 346 16.87 -19.34 21.96
N PHE A 347 15.58 -19.55 21.69
CA PHE A 347 14.48 -19.05 22.51
C PHE A 347 14.72 -19.27 24.02
N GLU A 348 15.18 -20.44 24.39
CA GLU A 348 15.41 -20.80 25.81
C GLU A 348 16.43 -19.90 26.52
N THR A 349 17.34 -19.26 25.77
CA THR A 349 18.35 -18.34 26.32
C THR A 349 17.88 -16.91 26.43
N VAL A 350 16.79 -16.54 25.73
CA VAL A 350 16.29 -15.16 25.65
C VAL A 350 14.85 -15.01 26.15
N LYS A 351 14.17 -16.10 26.49
CA LYS A 351 12.74 -16.09 26.90
C LYS A 351 12.46 -15.21 28.12
N GLU A 352 13.40 -15.12 29.06
CA GLU A 352 13.26 -14.27 30.26
C GLU A 352 13.40 -12.79 29.89
N ASP A 353 14.30 -12.45 29.00
CA ASP A 353 14.49 -11.08 28.48
C ASP A 353 13.24 -10.65 27.69
N LEU A 354 12.69 -11.55 26.86
CA LEU A 354 11.44 -11.31 26.11
C LEU A 354 10.25 -11.11 27.05
N ALA A 355 10.10 -11.96 28.05
CA ALA A 355 9.05 -11.84 29.05
C ALA A 355 9.19 -10.53 29.85
N ARG A 356 10.39 -10.16 30.24
CA ARG A 356 10.67 -8.89 30.92
C ARG A 356 10.35 -7.69 30.03
N GLY A 357 10.72 -7.75 28.77
CA GLY A 357 10.38 -6.71 27.77
C GLY A 357 8.87 -6.56 27.59
N ALA A 358 8.13 -7.67 27.45
CA ALA A 358 6.68 -7.67 27.33
C ALA A 358 5.99 -7.07 28.57
N LEU A 359 6.39 -7.50 29.77
CA LEU A 359 5.89 -6.95 31.02
C LEU A 359 6.20 -5.46 31.19
N ALA A 360 7.39 -5.02 30.76
CA ALA A 360 7.78 -3.60 30.78
C ALA A 360 6.90 -2.77 29.86
N SER A 361 6.63 -3.26 28.64
CA SER A 361 5.73 -2.62 27.69
C SER A 361 4.31 -2.51 28.23
N GLU A 362 3.76 -3.58 28.79
CA GLU A 362 2.42 -3.57 29.40
C GLU A 362 2.31 -2.60 30.58
N ALA A 363 3.36 -2.54 31.41
CA ALA A 363 3.41 -1.61 32.53
C ALA A 363 3.48 -0.15 32.05
N ALA A 364 4.25 0.12 31.00
CA ALA A 364 4.34 1.44 30.38
C ALA A 364 3.00 1.86 29.77
N ASP A 365 2.33 0.96 29.02
CA ASP A 365 1.00 1.21 28.46
C ASP A 365 -0.03 1.50 29.54
N THR A 366 -0.02 0.73 30.63
CA THR A 366 -0.92 0.93 31.75
C THR A 366 -0.69 2.30 32.41
N ALA A 367 0.57 2.66 32.63
CA ALA A 367 0.94 3.93 33.24
C ALA A 367 0.54 5.13 32.35
N ILE A 368 0.74 5.01 31.04
CA ILE A 368 0.36 6.05 30.08
C ILE A 368 -1.15 6.22 30.00
N ARG A 369 -1.92 5.13 29.97
CA ARG A 369 -3.38 5.18 30.01
C ARG A 369 -3.88 5.84 31.29
N ALA A 370 -3.31 5.51 32.44
CA ALA A 370 -3.62 6.14 33.71
C ALA A 370 -3.31 7.64 33.74
N LEU A 371 -2.17 8.03 33.15
CA LEU A 371 -1.77 9.41 33.00
C LEU A 371 -2.71 10.17 32.04
N ALA A 372 -3.06 9.58 30.89
CA ALA A 372 -4.03 10.15 29.95
C ALA A 372 -5.40 10.37 30.62
N GLU A 373 -5.90 9.41 31.41
CA GLU A 373 -7.13 9.55 32.17
C GLU A 373 -7.04 10.65 33.24
N THR A 374 -5.89 10.81 33.89
CA THR A 374 -5.66 11.90 34.84
C THR A 374 -5.75 13.28 34.16
N LEU A 375 -5.16 13.43 32.98
CA LEU A 375 -5.26 14.64 32.19
C LEU A 375 -6.71 14.90 31.72
N ALA A 376 -7.38 13.87 31.20
CA ALA A 376 -8.76 13.95 30.75
C ALA A 376 -9.72 14.31 31.90
N ALA A 377 -9.53 13.75 33.10
CA ALA A 377 -10.28 14.08 34.28
C ALA A 377 -10.11 15.56 34.67
N GLY A 378 -8.89 16.06 34.66
CA GLY A 378 -8.63 17.46 34.92
C GLY A 378 -9.30 18.43 33.91
N ILE A 379 -9.37 18.02 32.63
CA ILE A 379 -10.08 18.78 31.60
C ILE A 379 -11.59 18.78 31.86
N ARG A 380 -12.16 17.63 32.23
CA ARG A 380 -13.60 17.51 32.64
C ARG A 380 -13.96 18.39 33.84
N GLU A 381 -13.02 18.68 34.73
CA GLU A 381 -13.14 19.60 35.84
C GLU A 381 -13.03 21.08 35.42
N GLY A 382 -12.87 21.35 34.11
CA GLY A 382 -12.81 22.73 33.58
C GLY A 382 -11.42 23.35 33.51
N ARG A 383 -10.36 22.56 33.76
CA ARG A 383 -8.96 23.01 33.56
C ARG A 383 -8.57 22.90 32.10
N SER A 384 -7.67 23.77 31.64
CA SER A 384 -7.10 23.64 30.28
C SER A 384 -6.09 22.49 30.21
N LEU A 385 -5.85 21.96 29.00
CA LEU A 385 -4.79 20.97 28.78
C LEU A 385 -3.43 21.49 29.24
N GLU A 386 -3.15 22.79 29.04
CA GLU A 386 -1.89 23.40 29.47
C GLU A 386 -1.72 23.34 30.99
N GLN A 387 -2.80 23.57 31.75
CA GLN A 387 -2.76 23.50 33.19
C GLN A 387 -2.52 22.09 33.71
N VAL A 388 -3.31 21.10 33.20
CA VAL A 388 -3.20 19.70 33.67
C VAL A 388 -1.88 19.06 33.24
N ALA A 389 -1.36 19.38 32.04
CA ALA A 389 -0.06 18.91 31.59
C ALA A 389 1.08 19.44 32.44
N ARG A 390 1.05 20.74 32.78
CA ARG A 390 2.05 21.36 33.66
C ARG A 390 2.08 20.72 35.04
N ASP A 391 0.92 20.42 35.61
CA ASP A 391 0.82 19.75 36.92
C ASP A 391 1.44 18.34 36.91
N GLN A 392 1.48 17.71 35.76
CA GLN A 392 2.10 16.40 35.57
C GLN A 392 3.55 16.49 35.02
N GLY A 393 4.11 17.68 34.92
CA GLY A 393 5.47 17.89 34.41
C GLY A 393 5.63 17.63 32.90
N LEU A 394 4.52 17.60 32.16
CA LEU A 394 4.52 17.31 30.72
C LEU A 394 4.68 18.61 29.91
N THR A 395 5.35 18.47 28.76
CA THR A 395 5.52 19.55 27.80
C THR A 395 4.47 19.42 26.69
N LEU A 396 3.82 20.55 26.37
CA LEU A 396 2.91 20.61 25.23
C LEU A 396 3.68 20.90 23.94
N GLU A 397 3.37 20.13 22.92
CA GLU A 397 3.74 20.44 21.56
C GLU A 397 2.72 21.44 20.97
N ARG A 398 3.18 22.24 20.01
CA ARG A 398 2.34 23.23 19.31
C ARG A 398 2.48 23.05 17.82
N SER A 399 1.34 22.99 17.13
CA SER A 399 1.32 22.92 15.68
C SER A 399 1.53 24.30 15.02
N GLY A 400 1.91 24.30 13.74
CA GLY A 400 1.62 25.40 12.83
C GLY A 400 0.11 25.49 12.53
N TRP A 401 -0.25 26.27 11.50
CA TRP A 401 -1.62 26.31 11.01
C TRP A 401 -1.96 24.99 10.30
N LEU A 402 -3.01 24.33 10.77
CA LEU A 402 -3.53 23.06 10.27
C LEU A 402 -4.85 23.31 9.52
N ARG A 403 -5.00 22.63 8.38
CA ARG A 403 -6.26 22.53 7.63
C ARG A 403 -6.85 21.14 7.80
N ARG A 404 -8.14 21.01 7.52
CA ARG A 404 -8.76 19.69 7.40
C ARG A 404 -8.12 18.93 6.26
N ARG A 405 -7.57 17.76 6.57
CA ARG A 405 -6.98 16.82 5.61
C ARG A 405 -7.59 15.44 5.81
N PRO A 406 -7.78 14.66 4.74
CA PRO A 406 -8.33 13.30 4.85
C PRO A 406 -7.46 12.38 5.72
N ASP A 407 -6.13 12.57 5.72
CA ASP A 407 -5.18 11.79 6.50
C ASP A 407 -5.08 12.23 7.97
N GLY A 408 -5.62 13.41 8.33
CA GLY A 408 -5.54 13.95 9.67
C GLY A 408 -4.10 14.13 10.19
N PHE A 409 -3.13 14.34 9.31
CA PHE A 409 -1.73 14.40 9.69
C PHE A 409 -1.42 15.59 10.60
N VAL A 410 -0.79 15.31 11.75
CA VAL A 410 -0.26 16.27 12.71
C VAL A 410 1.25 16.09 12.81
N PRO A 411 2.09 17.14 12.61
CA PRO A 411 3.53 17.03 12.80
C PRO A 411 3.86 16.49 14.20
N GLY A 412 4.81 15.55 14.31
CA GLY A 412 5.19 14.89 15.57
C GLY A 412 4.27 13.76 16.05
N LEU A 413 2.97 13.80 15.70
CA LEU A 413 2.02 12.75 16.08
C LEU A 413 1.73 11.75 14.93
N GLY A 414 1.82 12.18 13.68
CA GLY A 414 1.47 11.37 12.51
C GLY A 414 -0.01 11.48 12.13
N ALA A 415 -0.61 10.37 11.66
CA ALA A 415 -2.01 10.31 11.30
C ALA A 415 -2.88 10.29 12.57
N ALA A 416 -3.66 11.35 12.81
CA ALA A 416 -4.53 11.54 13.97
C ALA A 416 -5.89 12.13 13.55
N GLN A 417 -6.58 11.40 12.66
CA GLN A 417 -7.81 11.86 12.01
C GLN A 417 -8.90 12.26 13.01
N ASP A 418 -9.12 11.43 14.03
CA ASP A 418 -10.13 11.68 15.07
C ASP A 418 -9.81 12.89 15.94
N LEU A 419 -8.51 13.09 16.26
CA LEU A 419 -8.04 14.24 17.00
C LEU A 419 -8.30 15.54 16.22
N ILE A 420 -7.90 15.57 14.96
CA ILE A 420 -8.11 16.73 14.08
C ILE A 420 -9.61 16.99 13.86
N ALA A 421 -10.40 15.95 13.60
CA ALA A 421 -11.85 16.08 13.44
C ALA A 421 -12.49 16.72 14.69
N THR A 422 -12.09 16.26 15.88
CA THR A 422 -12.57 16.82 17.16
C THR A 422 -12.08 18.24 17.37
N ALA A 423 -10.79 18.53 17.13
CA ALA A 423 -10.24 19.89 17.29
C ALA A 423 -11.00 20.93 16.48
N PHE A 424 -11.46 20.59 15.27
CA PHE A 424 -12.28 21.49 14.45
C PHE A 424 -13.72 21.69 14.95
N THR A 425 -14.16 20.99 15.97
CA THR A 425 -15.46 21.23 16.63
C THR A 425 -15.36 22.08 17.88
N LEU A 426 -14.14 22.30 18.39
CA LEU A 426 -13.86 23.05 19.58
C LEU A 426 -13.69 24.56 19.26
N SER A 427 -13.95 25.42 20.25
CA SER A 427 -13.63 26.84 20.17
C SER A 427 -12.16 27.09 20.55
N ALA A 428 -11.63 28.25 20.17
CA ALA A 428 -10.30 28.66 20.63
C ALA A 428 -10.27 28.76 22.17
N GLY A 429 -9.28 28.14 22.78
CA GLY A 429 -9.11 28.00 24.22
C GLY A 429 -9.64 26.70 24.80
N ASP A 430 -10.54 25.99 24.10
CA ASP A 430 -11.12 24.74 24.58
C ASP A 430 -10.15 23.57 24.47
N SER A 431 -10.25 22.65 25.41
CA SER A 431 -9.53 21.37 25.43
C SER A 431 -10.50 20.19 25.28
N SER A 432 -10.10 19.16 24.56
CA SER A 432 -10.86 17.90 24.52
C SER A 432 -10.46 17.00 25.70
N ASP A 433 -11.45 16.48 26.41
CA ASP A 433 -11.27 15.43 27.43
C ASP A 433 -11.20 14.01 26.81
N ARG A 434 -11.36 13.92 25.50
CA ARG A 434 -11.20 12.64 24.77
C ARG A 434 -9.72 12.32 24.59
N ILE A 435 -9.35 11.08 24.91
CA ILE A 435 -8.04 10.51 24.63
C ILE A 435 -8.04 9.98 23.18
N PHE A 436 -7.05 10.39 22.40
CA PHE A 436 -6.91 10.00 21.00
C PHE A 436 -5.75 9.03 20.84
N GLU A 437 -5.95 8.00 20.03
CA GLU A 437 -4.91 7.05 19.66
C GLU A 437 -4.30 7.44 18.31
N ALA A 438 -2.97 7.46 18.26
CA ALA A 438 -2.17 7.71 17.05
C ALA A 438 -1.05 6.67 16.97
N GLY A 439 -1.34 5.51 16.37
CA GLY A 439 -0.50 4.33 16.47
C GLY A 439 -0.47 3.82 17.91
N GLU A 440 0.72 3.62 18.45
CA GLU A 440 0.93 3.18 19.85
C GLU A 440 0.88 4.36 20.86
N LYS A 441 0.77 5.60 20.38
CA LYS A 441 0.78 6.80 21.22
C LYS A 441 -0.62 7.23 21.58
N LEU A 442 -0.75 7.85 22.75
CA LEU A 442 -1.97 8.55 23.15
C LEU A 442 -1.75 10.07 23.08
N ALA A 443 -2.80 10.81 22.76
CA ALA A 443 -2.74 12.25 22.70
C ALA A 443 -4.01 12.91 23.26
N LEU A 444 -3.86 14.12 23.82
CA LEU A 444 -4.93 15.03 24.14
C LEU A 444 -4.65 16.38 23.47
N VAL A 445 -5.71 17.15 23.17
CA VAL A 445 -5.62 18.35 22.35
C VAL A 445 -6.34 19.54 22.99
N GLN A 446 -5.75 20.72 22.77
CA GLN A 446 -6.35 22.03 23.04
C GLN A 446 -6.27 22.90 21.79
N VAL A 447 -7.36 23.56 21.41
CA VAL A 447 -7.34 24.54 20.33
C VAL A 447 -6.80 25.86 20.85
N LEU A 448 -5.73 26.34 20.24
CA LEU A 448 -5.14 27.64 20.60
C LEU A 448 -5.81 28.78 19.86
N GLU A 449 -5.93 28.66 18.57
CA GLU A 449 -6.44 29.70 17.68
C GLU A 449 -7.20 29.06 16.52
N THR A 450 -8.22 29.76 16.03
CA THR A 450 -8.96 29.43 14.82
C THR A 450 -8.95 30.60 13.87
N ARG A 451 -8.55 30.37 12.62
CA ARG A 451 -8.59 31.39 11.57
C ARG A 451 -9.67 31.03 10.56
N GLN A 452 -10.64 31.88 10.42
CA GLN A 452 -11.63 31.80 9.36
C GLN A 452 -11.02 32.32 8.06
N PRO A 453 -11.30 31.67 6.89
CA PRO A 453 -10.89 32.21 5.60
C PRO A 453 -11.62 33.55 5.34
N ASP A 454 -10.98 34.44 4.58
CA ASP A 454 -11.66 35.62 4.07
C ASP A 454 -12.75 35.24 3.03
N ALA A 455 -13.70 36.16 2.83
CA ALA A 455 -14.83 35.87 1.95
C ALA A 455 -14.43 35.69 0.49
N GLU A 456 -13.39 36.38 0.01
CA GLU A 456 -12.90 36.31 -1.35
C GLU A 456 -12.23 34.92 -1.62
N ALA A 457 -11.42 34.41 -0.67
CA ALA A 457 -10.82 33.10 -0.75
C ALA A 457 -11.85 31.95 -0.74
N VAL A 458 -12.97 32.12 -0.04
CA VAL A 458 -14.09 31.17 -0.06
C VAL A 458 -14.78 31.21 -1.42
N GLU A 459 -15.10 32.42 -1.90
CA GLU A 459 -15.82 32.63 -3.17
C GLU A 459 -15.05 32.03 -4.35
N ALA A 460 -13.73 32.19 -4.40
CA ALA A 460 -12.87 31.62 -5.44
C ALA A 460 -12.90 30.07 -5.51
N ARG A 461 -13.36 29.39 -4.46
CA ARG A 461 -13.40 27.94 -4.38
C ARG A 461 -14.78 27.31 -4.49
N ILE A 462 -15.83 28.12 -4.55
CA ILE A 462 -17.20 27.60 -4.53
C ILE A 462 -17.46 26.66 -5.69
N GLU A 463 -17.12 27.06 -6.91
CA GLU A 463 -17.43 26.25 -8.10
C GLU A 463 -16.67 24.93 -8.12
N GLU A 464 -15.36 24.94 -7.82
CA GLU A 464 -14.56 23.75 -7.68
C GLU A 464 -15.15 22.79 -6.60
N THR A 465 -15.43 23.34 -5.41
CA THR A 465 -16.02 22.58 -4.31
C THR A 465 -17.39 22.02 -4.66
N ARG A 466 -18.20 22.78 -5.43
CA ARG A 466 -19.52 22.34 -5.88
C ARG A 466 -19.43 21.14 -6.84
N GLU A 467 -18.51 21.21 -7.79
CA GLU A 467 -18.26 20.09 -8.72
C GLU A 467 -17.76 18.84 -7.98
N GLU A 468 -16.81 19.00 -7.07
CA GLU A 468 -16.30 17.88 -6.25
C GLU A 468 -17.41 17.23 -5.43
N LEU A 469 -18.19 18.02 -4.70
CA LEU A 469 -19.31 17.53 -3.89
C LEU A 469 -20.38 16.87 -4.73
N LEU A 470 -20.66 17.41 -5.92
CA LEU A 470 -21.62 16.83 -6.84
C LEU A 470 -21.16 15.46 -7.33
N ASN A 471 -19.88 15.33 -7.68
CA ASN A 471 -19.30 14.08 -8.09
C ASN A 471 -19.26 13.06 -6.95
N GLU A 472 -18.95 13.47 -5.74
CA GLU A 472 -18.99 12.65 -4.53
C GLU A 472 -20.42 12.15 -4.24
N LYS A 473 -21.42 13.02 -4.26
CA LYS A 473 -22.83 12.64 -4.06
C LYS A 473 -23.32 11.69 -5.13
N ARG A 474 -22.99 11.95 -6.40
CA ARG A 474 -23.36 11.05 -7.53
C ARG A 474 -22.76 9.67 -7.35
N ARG A 475 -21.48 9.58 -6.97
CA ARG A 475 -20.83 8.31 -6.72
C ARG A 475 -21.48 7.57 -5.57
N ALA A 476 -21.60 8.20 -4.41
CA ALA A 476 -22.21 7.59 -3.22
C ALA A 476 -23.66 7.13 -3.47
N GLN A 477 -24.45 7.94 -4.15
CA GLN A 477 -25.83 7.61 -4.50
C GLN A 477 -25.90 6.41 -5.46
N THR A 478 -25.06 6.41 -6.48
CA THR A 478 -25.00 5.32 -7.46
C THR A 478 -24.54 4.01 -6.80
N GLU A 479 -23.48 4.06 -5.98
CA GLU A 479 -22.98 2.88 -5.26
C GLU A 479 -24.04 2.31 -4.31
N ALA A 480 -24.67 3.17 -3.51
CA ALA A 480 -25.73 2.73 -2.58
C ALA A 480 -26.93 2.11 -3.33
N TRP A 481 -27.32 2.70 -4.46
CA TRP A 481 -28.41 2.20 -5.27
C TRP A 481 -28.09 0.84 -5.90
N ILE A 482 -26.89 0.70 -6.51
CA ILE A 482 -26.43 -0.57 -7.10
C ILE A 482 -26.35 -1.65 -6.02
N GLU A 483 -25.83 -1.34 -4.85
CA GLU A 483 -25.69 -2.30 -3.74
C GLU A 483 -27.05 -2.79 -3.23
N ALA A 484 -28.01 -1.88 -3.08
CA ALA A 484 -29.38 -2.25 -2.69
C ALA A 484 -30.01 -3.18 -3.74
N ARG A 485 -29.80 -2.89 -5.03
CA ARG A 485 -30.36 -3.71 -6.11
C ARG A 485 -29.66 -5.07 -6.23
N ARG A 486 -28.34 -5.08 -6.05
CA ARG A 486 -27.56 -6.32 -6.00
C ARG A 486 -28.04 -7.26 -4.90
N THR A 487 -28.28 -6.73 -3.71
CA THR A 487 -28.80 -7.48 -2.56
C THR A 487 -30.18 -8.10 -2.89
N GLN A 488 -31.07 -7.38 -3.56
CA GLN A 488 -32.36 -7.90 -3.97
C GLN A 488 -32.24 -9.04 -5.00
N LEU A 489 -31.39 -8.87 -6.02
CA LEU A 489 -31.18 -9.88 -7.06
C LEU A 489 -30.46 -11.13 -6.53
N LEU A 490 -29.61 -10.98 -5.53
CA LEU A 490 -29.04 -12.12 -4.81
C LEU A 490 -30.11 -12.88 -4.03
N ALA A 491 -30.98 -12.17 -3.31
CA ALA A 491 -32.05 -12.77 -2.50
C ALA A 491 -33.11 -13.49 -3.37
N SER A 492 -33.41 -12.97 -4.58
CA SER A 492 -34.33 -13.61 -5.54
C SER A 492 -33.69 -14.76 -6.33
N GLY A 493 -32.34 -14.96 -6.21
CA GLY A 493 -31.62 -15.94 -7.02
C GLY A 493 -31.42 -15.56 -8.49
N GLU A 494 -31.70 -14.31 -8.83
CA GLU A 494 -31.48 -13.77 -10.18
C GLU A 494 -30.03 -13.35 -10.43
N LEU A 495 -29.22 -13.22 -9.36
CA LEU A 495 -27.78 -12.96 -9.44
C LEU A 495 -27.01 -14.16 -8.90
N ALA A 496 -26.05 -14.65 -9.68
CA ALA A 496 -25.14 -15.72 -9.27
C ALA A 496 -23.74 -15.56 -9.88
N VAL A 497 -22.71 -15.95 -9.13
CA VAL A 497 -21.29 -15.89 -9.54
C VAL A 497 -20.64 -17.23 -9.30
N ASN A 498 -20.01 -17.80 -10.35
CA ASN A 498 -19.25 -19.04 -10.27
C ASN A 498 -17.78 -18.74 -9.91
N ARG A 499 -17.51 -18.55 -8.63
CA ARG A 499 -16.16 -18.23 -8.14
C ARG A 499 -15.15 -19.36 -8.32
N GLU A 500 -15.61 -20.62 -8.31
CA GLU A 500 -14.72 -21.77 -8.53
C GLU A 500 -14.20 -21.79 -9.96
N ALA A 501 -15.07 -21.57 -10.94
CA ALA A 501 -14.66 -21.47 -12.34
C ALA A 501 -13.72 -20.27 -12.60
N ILE A 502 -13.94 -19.12 -11.95
CA ILE A 502 -13.04 -17.96 -12.05
C ILE A 502 -11.66 -18.29 -11.47
N ARG A 503 -11.61 -18.96 -10.32
CA ARG A 503 -10.33 -19.38 -9.69
C ARG A 503 -9.64 -20.52 -10.46
N GLY A 504 -10.40 -21.38 -11.12
CA GLY A 504 -9.89 -22.52 -11.89
C GLY A 504 -9.19 -22.13 -13.20
N GLN A 505 -9.26 -20.87 -13.61
CA GLN A 505 -8.54 -20.31 -14.76
C GLN A 505 -7.12 -19.81 -14.40
N ARG A 506 -6.60 -20.26 -13.25
CA ARG A 506 -5.25 -19.91 -12.75
C ARG A 506 -4.15 -20.72 -13.41
#